data_468069b6b1ca9ddf3cb645f36a930542
#
_entry.id   468069b6b1ca9ddf3cb645f36a930542
#
_cell.length_a   1.000
_cell.length_b   1.000
_cell.length_c   1.000
_cell.angle_alpha   90.00
_cell.angle_beta   90.00
_cell.angle_gamma   90.00
#
_symmetry.space_group_name_H-M   'P 1'
#
loop_
_entity.id
_entity.type
_entity.pdbx_description
1 polymer ?
#
loop_
_entity_poly.entity_id
_entity_poly.type
_entity_poly.pdbx_seq_one_letter_code
_entity_poly.pdbx_strand_id
1 'polypeptide(L)'
;VDFPALICLLLFFTSSPSNYSEEKQLLSFADHLFNEGDYYRAITEYERFLFNFPENIDAPRARIKIGLAYQRGQKWRQAEEELDAVIRDYKGSPYERQAAWELGETYYKSGQFPRAASQYKIFQESFPGESFAYKAQMRISWCSVRTGDYKTARKELGLVESSSPYYEPAQGFLKDLAGLDTLNRKSPALSGAMSAVIPGTGQFYAGRYMDGMAALIINAAFIYGAVEAYNKKIYGAFGILLFFETGWYGGNIFSAITSAHKYNRVQKENYLNTLEKKYWEP
;
A
#
# COMPACT_ATOMS: atom_id res chain seq x y z
N VAL A 1 -25.12 -56.82 59.36
CA VAL A 1 -24.68 -56.82 57.94
C VAL A 1 -24.63 -55.42 57.50
N ASP A 2 -23.40 -54.92 57.50
CA ASP A 2 -23.08 -53.53 57.17
C ASP A 2 -23.01 -53.29 55.67
N PHE A 3 -23.66 -52.22 55.21
CA PHE A 3 -23.46 -51.66 53.85
C PHE A 3 -22.49 -50.50 53.91
N PRO A 4 -21.35 -50.50 53.20
CA PRO A 4 -20.54 -49.34 53.10
C PRO A 4 -21.11 -48.34 52.02
N ALA A 5 -21.34 -47.15 52.48
CA ALA A 5 -21.75 -46.05 51.61
C ALA A 5 -20.68 -45.73 50.57
N LEU A 6 -21.03 -45.90 49.32
CA LEU A 6 -20.21 -45.48 48.16
C LEU A 6 -20.30 -43.95 48.00
N ILE A 7 -19.32 -43.23 48.49
CA ILE A 7 -19.20 -41.77 48.26
C ILE A 7 -18.69 -41.59 46.83
N CYS A 8 -19.62 -41.31 45.91
CA CYS A 8 -19.29 -40.76 44.58
C CYS A 8 -18.80 -39.31 44.74
N LEU A 9 -17.50 -39.14 44.72
CA LEU A 9 -16.88 -37.81 44.65
C LEU A 9 -17.03 -37.26 43.22
N LEU A 10 -18.15 -36.56 42.97
CA LEU A 10 -18.31 -35.74 41.77
C LEU A 10 -17.37 -34.57 41.89
N LEU A 11 -16.19 -34.68 41.26
CA LEU A 11 -15.32 -33.53 40.97
C LEU A 11 -16.02 -32.64 39.94
N PHE A 12 -16.84 -31.72 40.44
CA PHE A 12 -17.21 -30.55 39.66
C PHE A 12 -15.95 -29.71 39.44
N PHE A 13 -15.39 -29.78 38.25
CA PHE A 13 -14.53 -28.74 37.77
C PHE A 13 -15.37 -27.46 37.62
N THR A 14 -15.58 -26.76 38.72
CA THR A 14 -16.09 -25.41 38.70
C THR A 14 -14.90 -24.53 38.17
N SER A 15 -14.95 -24.14 36.91
CA SER A 15 -14.14 -23.01 36.46
C SER A 15 -14.45 -21.84 37.38
N SER A 16 -13.47 -21.42 38.17
CA SER A 16 -13.65 -20.40 39.17
C SER A 16 -14.13 -19.10 38.52
N PRO A 17 -15.15 -18.42 39.03
CA PRO A 17 -15.64 -17.14 38.46
C PRO A 17 -14.60 -16.06 38.45
N SER A 18 -13.50 -16.17 39.20
CA SER A 18 -12.34 -15.30 39.17
C SER A 18 -11.56 -15.35 37.85
N ASN A 19 -11.38 -16.53 37.24
CA ASN A 19 -10.61 -16.67 35.98
C ASN A 19 -11.32 -16.00 34.82
N TYR A 20 -12.64 -16.14 34.69
CA TYR A 20 -13.42 -15.51 33.63
C TYR A 20 -13.38 -13.97 33.67
N SER A 21 -13.29 -13.40 34.86
CA SER A 21 -13.11 -11.96 35.07
C SER A 21 -11.73 -11.50 34.63
N GLU A 22 -10.68 -12.27 34.94
CA GLU A 22 -9.28 -11.94 34.60
C GLU A 22 -9.02 -12.06 33.09
N GLU A 23 -9.48 -13.13 32.44
CA GLU A 23 -9.43 -13.32 30.99
C GLU A 23 -10.00 -12.11 30.25
N LYS A 24 -11.21 -11.68 30.62
CA LYS A 24 -11.85 -10.51 30.01
C LYS A 24 -11.11 -9.22 30.26
N GLN A 25 -10.58 -9.02 31.46
CA GLN A 25 -9.83 -7.81 31.80
C GLN A 25 -8.56 -7.70 30.97
N LEU A 26 -7.76 -8.76 30.85
CA LEU A 26 -6.54 -8.78 30.04
C LEU A 26 -6.86 -8.52 28.58
N LEU A 27 -7.84 -9.19 28.02
CA LEU A 27 -8.19 -9.03 26.61
C LEU A 27 -8.76 -7.64 26.30
N SER A 28 -9.61 -7.10 27.22
CA SER A 28 -10.17 -5.76 27.05
C SER A 28 -9.10 -4.66 27.19
N PHE A 29 -8.10 -4.85 28.03
CA PHE A 29 -6.99 -3.92 28.17
C PHE A 29 -6.08 -3.96 26.93
N ALA A 30 -5.80 -5.14 26.40
CA ALA A 30 -5.08 -5.28 25.13
C ALA A 30 -5.83 -4.62 23.96
N ASP A 31 -7.16 -4.82 23.87
CA ASP A 31 -8.02 -4.16 22.89
C ASP A 31 -8.03 -2.63 23.03
N HIS A 32 -8.02 -2.11 24.28
CA HIS A 32 -7.92 -0.69 24.55
C HIS A 32 -6.61 -0.09 24.01
N LEU A 33 -5.47 -0.69 24.35
CA LEU A 33 -4.16 -0.27 23.86
C LEU A 33 -4.07 -0.31 22.32
N PHE A 34 -4.62 -1.37 21.72
CA PHE A 34 -4.69 -1.49 20.27
C PHE A 34 -5.48 -0.36 19.62
N ASN A 35 -6.61 0.03 20.21
CA ASN A 35 -7.47 1.08 19.69
C ASN A 35 -6.85 2.48 19.88
N GLU A 36 -6.04 2.67 20.92
CA GLU A 36 -5.26 3.89 21.13
C GLU A 36 -4.01 3.99 20.24
N GLY A 37 -3.69 2.92 19.49
CA GLY A 37 -2.52 2.89 18.61
C GLY A 37 -1.21 2.52 19.33
N ASP A 38 -1.26 2.13 20.60
CA ASP A 38 -0.10 1.59 21.32
C ASP A 38 0.09 0.11 20.99
N TYR A 39 0.50 -0.13 19.74
CA TYR A 39 0.57 -1.49 19.19
C TYR A 39 1.60 -2.35 19.90
N TYR A 40 2.71 -1.79 20.34
CA TYR A 40 3.76 -2.55 21.02
C TYR A 40 3.26 -3.10 22.37
N ARG A 41 2.62 -2.26 23.18
CA ARG A 41 2.04 -2.72 24.44
C ARG A 41 0.84 -3.63 24.23
N ALA A 42 0.00 -3.34 23.23
CA ALA A 42 -1.12 -4.21 22.89
C ALA A 42 -0.64 -5.64 22.58
N ILE A 43 0.44 -5.81 21.79
CA ILE A 43 1.05 -7.11 21.49
C ILE A 43 1.44 -7.82 22.79
N THR A 44 2.16 -7.14 23.68
CA THR A 44 2.60 -7.71 24.96
C THR A 44 1.42 -8.22 25.81
N GLU A 45 0.30 -7.47 25.85
CA GLU A 45 -0.87 -7.88 26.63
C GLU A 45 -1.65 -9.02 25.94
N TYR A 46 -1.73 -9.05 24.61
CA TYR A 46 -2.28 -10.20 23.89
C TYR A 46 -1.42 -11.46 24.09
N GLU A 47 -0.08 -11.35 24.05
CA GLU A 47 0.84 -12.46 24.32
C GLU A 47 0.70 -12.96 25.76
N ARG A 48 0.55 -12.04 26.74
CA ARG A 48 0.26 -12.40 28.14
C ARG A 48 -1.05 -13.15 28.26
N PHE A 49 -2.09 -12.71 27.56
CA PHE A 49 -3.37 -13.43 27.51
C PHE A 49 -3.19 -14.85 26.95
N LEU A 50 -2.51 -15.01 25.83
CA LEU A 50 -2.25 -16.29 25.19
C LEU A 50 -1.41 -17.24 26.06
N PHE A 51 -0.45 -16.69 26.81
CA PHE A 51 0.37 -17.46 27.74
C PHE A 51 -0.45 -18.01 28.92
N ASN A 52 -1.32 -17.18 29.49
CA ASN A 52 -2.14 -17.58 30.65
C ASN A 52 -3.35 -18.44 30.25
N PHE A 53 -3.88 -18.23 29.04
CA PHE A 53 -5.12 -18.85 28.58
C PHE A 53 -4.99 -19.41 27.14
N PRO A 54 -4.08 -20.38 26.90
CA PRO A 54 -3.77 -20.84 25.54
C PRO A 54 -4.95 -21.57 24.87
N GLU A 55 -5.83 -22.21 25.64
CA GLU A 55 -7.01 -22.94 25.15
C GLU A 55 -8.30 -22.09 25.18
N ASN A 56 -8.18 -20.79 25.44
CA ASN A 56 -9.34 -19.92 25.46
C ASN A 56 -9.95 -19.76 24.07
N ILE A 57 -11.28 -19.66 24.01
CA ILE A 57 -12.01 -19.47 22.74
C ILE A 57 -11.62 -18.21 21.97
N ASP A 58 -11.12 -17.20 22.67
CA ASP A 58 -10.63 -15.93 22.10
C ASP A 58 -9.13 -15.98 21.72
N ALA A 59 -8.42 -17.08 21.97
CA ALA A 59 -6.99 -17.19 21.62
C ALA A 59 -6.71 -16.94 20.13
N PRO A 60 -7.47 -17.49 19.16
CA PRO A 60 -7.26 -17.19 17.75
C PRO A 60 -7.54 -15.72 17.42
N ARG A 61 -8.52 -15.09 18.06
CA ARG A 61 -8.81 -13.66 17.93
C ARG A 61 -7.64 -12.82 18.44
N ALA A 62 -7.06 -13.16 19.59
CA ALA A 62 -5.90 -12.46 20.14
C ALA A 62 -4.69 -12.54 19.19
N ARG A 63 -4.40 -13.71 18.60
CA ARG A 63 -3.33 -13.89 17.59
C ARG A 63 -3.57 -13.03 16.35
N ILE A 64 -4.81 -12.98 15.83
CA ILE A 64 -5.13 -12.08 14.71
C ILE A 64 -4.86 -10.63 15.10
N LYS A 65 -5.23 -10.21 16.31
CA LYS A 65 -4.98 -8.86 16.82
C LYS A 65 -3.49 -8.54 16.93
N ILE A 66 -2.63 -9.50 17.30
CA ILE A 66 -1.17 -9.36 17.26
C ILE A 66 -0.70 -9.11 15.81
N GLY A 67 -1.15 -9.93 14.87
CA GLY A 67 -0.85 -9.75 13.45
C GLY A 67 -1.27 -8.38 12.93
N LEU A 68 -2.48 -7.92 13.29
CA LEU A 68 -2.98 -6.58 12.94
C LEU A 68 -2.19 -5.44 13.63
N ALA A 69 -1.75 -5.63 14.87
CA ALA A 69 -0.91 -4.68 15.58
C ALA A 69 0.45 -4.52 14.88
N TYR A 70 1.09 -5.63 14.48
CA TYR A 70 2.28 -5.61 13.64
C TYR A 70 2.04 -4.94 12.29
N GLN A 71 0.92 -5.23 11.62
CA GLN A 71 0.54 -4.60 10.34
C GLN A 71 0.43 -3.08 10.50
N ARG A 72 -0.28 -2.59 11.52
CA ARG A 72 -0.44 -1.15 11.79
C ARG A 72 0.87 -0.47 12.19
N GLY A 73 1.75 -1.21 12.89
CA GLY A 73 3.12 -0.80 13.20
C GLY A 73 4.10 -0.93 12.03
N GLN A 74 3.62 -1.30 10.82
CA GLN A 74 4.41 -1.50 9.59
C GLN A 74 5.52 -2.58 9.74
N LYS A 75 5.32 -3.50 10.66
CA LYS A 75 6.17 -4.68 10.88
C LYS A 75 5.66 -5.85 10.04
N TRP A 76 5.78 -5.68 8.70
CA TRP A 76 5.11 -6.53 7.71
C TRP A 76 5.43 -8.02 7.85
N ARG A 77 6.71 -8.37 8.11
CA ARG A 77 7.14 -9.75 8.24
C ARG A 77 6.52 -10.42 9.48
N GLN A 78 6.51 -9.73 10.62
CA GLN A 78 5.90 -10.25 11.85
C GLN A 78 4.38 -10.40 11.68
N ALA A 79 3.72 -9.45 11.00
CA ALA A 79 2.29 -9.56 10.68
C ALA A 79 2.00 -10.78 9.80
N GLU A 80 2.83 -11.04 8.78
CA GLU A 80 2.74 -12.22 7.93
C GLU A 80 2.89 -13.51 8.74
N GLU A 81 3.93 -13.62 9.58
CA GLU A 81 4.22 -14.79 10.41
C GLU A 81 3.05 -15.14 11.35
N GLU A 82 2.46 -14.15 12.03
CA GLU A 82 1.33 -14.35 12.94
C GLU A 82 0.05 -14.75 12.20
N LEU A 83 -0.28 -14.07 11.09
CA LEU A 83 -1.49 -14.39 10.33
C LEU A 83 -1.40 -15.77 9.67
N ASP A 84 -0.22 -16.14 9.13
CA ASP A 84 0.03 -17.47 8.61
C ASP A 84 -0.09 -18.56 9.70
N ALA A 85 0.35 -18.29 10.92
CA ALA A 85 0.19 -19.20 12.04
C ALA A 85 -1.30 -19.45 12.33
N VAL A 86 -2.12 -18.39 12.35
CA VAL A 86 -3.59 -18.55 12.54
C VAL A 86 -4.21 -19.38 11.41
N ILE A 87 -3.82 -19.15 10.14
CA ILE A 87 -4.34 -19.91 9.00
C ILE A 87 -4.02 -21.41 9.14
N ARG A 88 -2.82 -21.76 9.62
CA ARG A 88 -2.41 -23.15 9.82
C ARG A 88 -3.09 -23.82 11.03
N ASP A 89 -3.07 -23.10 12.16
CA ASP A 89 -3.46 -23.67 13.45
C ASP A 89 -4.99 -23.77 13.63
N TYR A 90 -5.76 -22.89 12.94
CA TYR A 90 -7.22 -22.81 13.08
C TYR A 90 -7.96 -23.10 11.77
N LYS A 91 -7.44 -24.07 10.99
CA LYS A 91 -8.01 -24.47 9.70
C LYS A 91 -9.49 -24.89 9.82
N GLY A 92 -10.32 -24.46 8.87
CA GLY A 92 -11.77 -24.72 8.85
C GLY A 92 -12.59 -23.80 9.76
N SER A 93 -11.95 -22.90 10.50
CA SER A 93 -12.64 -21.98 11.41
C SER A 93 -12.92 -20.61 10.75
N PRO A 94 -13.82 -19.80 11.33
CA PRO A 94 -13.99 -18.41 10.91
C PRO A 94 -12.72 -17.56 11.05
N TYR A 95 -11.81 -17.94 11.93
CA TYR A 95 -10.55 -17.26 12.18
C TYR A 95 -9.54 -17.48 11.03
N GLU A 96 -9.50 -18.69 10.45
CA GLU A 96 -8.74 -18.96 9.22
C GLU A 96 -9.13 -17.98 8.12
N ARG A 97 -10.43 -17.84 7.87
CA ARG A 97 -10.93 -16.91 6.85
C ARG A 97 -10.54 -15.46 7.13
N GLN A 98 -10.69 -15.02 8.38
CA GLN A 98 -10.31 -13.67 8.78
C GLN A 98 -8.81 -13.43 8.61
N ALA A 99 -7.96 -14.36 9.08
CA ALA A 99 -6.51 -14.25 8.96
C ALA A 99 -6.05 -14.27 7.49
N ALA A 100 -6.65 -15.13 6.65
CA ALA A 100 -6.34 -15.20 5.23
C ALA A 100 -6.69 -13.89 4.49
N TRP A 101 -7.78 -13.23 4.87
CA TRP A 101 -8.13 -11.91 4.36
C TRP A 101 -7.11 -10.83 4.79
N GLU A 102 -6.80 -10.77 6.09
CA GLU A 102 -5.87 -9.79 6.66
C GLU A 102 -4.45 -9.97 6.15
N LEU A 103 -4.06 -11.19 5.79
CA LEU A 103 -2.78 -11.47 5.13
C LEU A 103 -2.73 -10.82 3.74
N GLY A 104 -3.81 -10.91 2.97
CA GLY A 104 -3.94 -10.21 1.69
C GLY A 104 -3.83 -8.68 1.85
N GLU A 105 -4.53 -8.12 2.85
CA GLU A 105 -4.44 -6.70 3.20
C GLU A 105 -3.01 -6.31 3.65
N THR A 106 -2.30 -7.19 4.36
CA THR A 106 -0.91 -6.98 4.79
C THR A 106 0.03 -6.87 3.58
N TYR A 107 -0.08 -7.79 2.62
CA TYR A 107 0.69 -7.71 1.38
C TYR A 107 0.37 -6.47 0.58
N TYR A 108 -0.91 -6.08 0.50
CA TYR A 108 -1.29 -4.86 -0.20
C TYR A 108 -0.69 -3.60 0.45
N LYS A 109 -0.87 -3.43 1.75
CA LYS A 109 -0.39 -2.27 2.51
C LYS A 109 1.15 -2.17 2.52
N SER A 110 1.85 -3.30 2.44
CA SER A 110 3.30 -3.35 2.29
C SER A 110 3.80 -3.08 0.85
N GLY A 111 2.89 -2.86 -0.12
CA GLY A 111 3.21 -2.63 -1.52
C GLY A 111 3.56 -3.89 -2.32
N GLN A 112 3.38 -5.07 -1.73
CA GLN A 112 3.62 -6.36 -2.37
C GLN A 112 2.41 -6.81 -3.21
N PHE A 113 1.98 -5.98 -4.15
CA PHE A 113 0.74 -6.16 -4.91
C PHE A 113 0.60 -7.53 -5.60
N PRO A 114 1.67 -8.13 -6.21
CA PRO A 114 1.55 -9.46 -6.78
C PRO A 114 1.25 -10.54 -5.73
N ARG A 115 1.86 -10.46 -4.53
CA ARG A 115 1.57 -11.40 -3.43
C ARG A 115 0.16 -11.19 -2.90
N ALA A 116 -0.28 -9.94 -2.76
CA ALA A 116 -1.65 -9.61 -2.38
C ALA A 116 -2.67 -10.21 -3.35
N ALA A 117 -2.48 -10.04 -4.67
CA ALA A 117 -3.35 -10.62 -5.69
C ALA A 117 -3.41 -12.16 -5.59
N SER A 118 -2.26 -12.82 -5.41
CA SER A 118 -2.20 -14.27 -5.22
C SER A 118 -2.93 -14.71 -3.96
N GLN A 119 -2.77 -13.98 -2.85
CA GLN A 119 -3.44 -14.30 -1.59
C GLN A 119 -4.97 -14.11 -1.67
N TYR A 120 -5.45 -13.05 -2.32
CA TYR A 120 -6.88 -12.87 -2.55
C TYR A 120 -7.47 -13.93 -3.49
N LYS A 121 -6.68 -14.44 -4.45
CA LYS A 121 -7.11 -15.54 -5.30
C LYS A 121 -7.23 -16.84 -4.50
N ILE A 122 -6.25 -17.18 -3.66
CA ILE A 122 -6.32 -18.31 -2.74
C ILE A 122 -7.53 -18.17 -1.81
N PHE A 123 -7.75 -16.96 -1.28
CA PHE A 123 -8.91 -16.66 -0.44
C PHE A 123 -10.23 -16.93 -1.19
N GLN A 124 -10.37 -16.48 -2.44
CA GLN A 124 -11.57 -16.69 -3.26
C GLN A 124 -11.83 -18.17 -3.52
N GLU A 125 -10.78 -18.95 -3.77
CA GLU A 125 -10.87 -20.39 -4.02
C GLU A 125 -11.20 -21.18 -2.73
N SER A 126 -10.67 -20.77 -1.59
CA SER A 126 -10.85 -21.43 -0.29
C SER A 126 -12.19 -21.10 0.37
N PHE A 127 -12.72 -19.91 0.12
CA PHE A 127 -13.96 -19.40 0.74
C PHE A 127 -14.97 -18.93 -0.33
N PRO A 128 -15.59 -19.86 -1.07
CA PRO A 128 -16.44 -19.53 -2.23
C PRO A 128 -17.81 -18.94 -1.86
N GLY A 129 -17.94 -18.33 -0.69
CA GLY A 129 -19.14 -17.61 -0.29
C GLY A 129 -19.32 -16.31 -1.06
N GLU A 130 -20.54 -16.06 -1.56
CA GLU A 130 -20.85 -15.02 -2.55
C GLU A 130 -20.28 -13.63 -2.27
N SER A 131 -20.46 -13.10 -1.07
CA SER A 131 -20.02 -11.74 -0.74
C SER A 131 -18.49 -11.60 -0.69
N PHE A 132 -17.80 -12.59 -0.12
CA PHE A 132 -16.34 -12.53 0.05
C PHE A 132 -15.59 -12.79 -1.25
N ALA A 133 -16.10 -13.68 -2.10
CA ALA A 133 -15.50 -13.98 -3.40
C ALA A 133 -15.45 -12.72 -4.30
N TYR A 134 -16.55 -11.98 -4.36
CA TYR A 134 -16.60 -10.74 -5.15
C TYR A 134 -15.75 -9.63 -4.54
N LYS A 135 -15.69 -9.54 -3.22
CA LYS A 135 -14.81 -8.59 -2.55
C LYS A 135 -13.34 -8.89 -2.88
N ALA A 136 -12.94 -10.17 -2.84
CA ALA A 136 -11.59 -10.59 -3.22
C ALA A 136 -11.30 -10.26 -4.70
N GLN A 137 -12.27 -10.42 -5.59
CA GLN A 137 -12.13 -10.07 -7.01
C GLN A 137 -11.89 -8.57 -7.23
N MET A 138 -12.59 -7.72 -6.50
CA MET A 138 -12.30 -6.28 -6.48
C MET A 138 -10.88 -5.99 -6.01
N ARG A 139 -10.40 -6.68 -4.97
CA ARG A 139 -9.01 -6.55 -4.46
C ARG A 139 -7.96 -7.01 -5.48
N ILE A 140 -8.19 -8.14 -6.17
CA ILE A 140 -7.33 -8.64 -7.25
C ILE A 140 -7.24 -7.61 -8.38
N SER A 141 -8.38 -7.07 -8.80
CA SER A 141 -8.44 -6.03 -9.83
C SER A 141 -7.64 -4.81 -9.42
N TRP A 142 -7.78 -4.38 -8.17
CA TRP A 142 -7.04 -3.24 -7.65
C TRP A 142 -5.52 -3.49 -7.57
N CYS A 143 -5.08 -4.67 -7.14
CA CYS A 143 -3.67 -5.06 -7.19
C CYS A 143 -3.10 -4.98 -8.61
N SER A 144 -3.88 -5.43 -9.61
CA SER A 144 -3.52 -5.33 -11.03
C SER A 144 -3.39 -3.87 -11.48
N VAL A 145 -4.27 -2.98 -11.02
CA VAL A 145 -4.15 -1.54 -11.28
C VAL A 145 -2.87 -0.96 -10.70
N ARG A 146 -2.52 -1.31 -9.45
CA ARG A 146 -1.30 -0.83 -8.77
C ARG A 146 -0.02 -1.32 -9.45
N THR A 147 -0.03 -2.50 -10.05
CA THR A 147 1.10 -3.02 -10.86
C THR A 147 1.12 -2.47 -12.29
N GLY A 148 0.08 -1.77 -12.73
CA GLY A 148 -0.05 -1.23 -14.07
C GLY A 148 -0.62 -2.20 -15.10
N ASP A 149 -1.05 -3.39 -14.68
CA ASP A 149 -1.73 -4.36 -15.53
C ASP A 149 -3.23 -4.05 -15.65
N TYR A 150 -3.53 -2.98 -16.36
CA TYR A 150 -4.92 -2.53 -16.57
C TYR A 150 -5.75 -3.51 -17.39
N LYS A 151 -5.10 -4.36 -18.20
CA LYS A 151 -5.80 -5.39 -18.99
C LYS A 151 -6.41 -6.44 -18.07
N THR A 152 -5.61 -6.99 -17.16
CA THR A 152 -6.08 -7.95 -16.16
C THR A 152 -7.11 -7.30 -15.23
N ALA A 153 -6.88 -6.06 -14.78
CA ALA A 153 -7.85 -5.35 -13.94
C ALA A 153 -9.23 -5.22 -14.61
N ARG A 154 -9.28 -4.82 -15.88
CA ARG A 154 -10.55 -4.72 -16.65
C ARG A 154 -11.21 -6.09 -16.82
N LYS A 155 -10.43 -7.14 -17.06
CA LYS A 155 -10.94 -8.52 -17.18
C LYS A 155 -11.60 -8.95 -15.87
N GLU A 156 -10.90 -8.81 -14.75
CA GLU A 156 -11.40 -9.23 -13.42
C GLU A 156 -12.67 -8.44 -13.03
N LEU A 157 -12.70 -7.13 -13.26
CA LEU A 157 -13.88 -6.30 -13.00
C LEU A 157 -15.09 -6.73 -13.88
N GLY A 158 -14.84 -7.11 -15.12
CA GLY A 158 -15.87 -7.59 -16.04
C GLY A 158 -16.46 -8.96 -15.69
N LEU A 159 -15.79 -9.74 -14.83
CA LEU A 159 -16.27 -11.06 -14.37
C LEU A 159 -17.21 -10.95 -13.16
N VAL A 160 -17.40 -9.76 -12.57
CA VAL A 160 -18.31 -9.57 -11.46
C VAL A 160 -19.76 -9.68 -11.97
N GLU A 161 -20.49 -10.68 -11.45
CA GLU A 161 -21.85 -10.99 -11.87
C GLU A 161 -22.85 -9.91 -11.45
N SER A 162 -23.89 -9.72 -12.26
CA SER A 162 -24.94 -8.72 -12.01
C SER A 162 -25.77 -8.99 -10.74
N SER A 163 -25.77 -10.22 -10.25
CA SER A 163 -26.38 -10.62 -8.97
C SER A 163 -25.57 -10.17 -7.74
N SER A 164 -24.31 -9.79 -7.94
CA SER A 164 -23.39 -9.40 -6.87
C SER A 164 -23.70 -8.00 -6.33
N PRO A 165 -23.62 -7.77 -5.00
CA PRO A 165 -23.68 -6.43 -4.43
C PRO A 165 -22.50 -5.53 -4.88
N TYR A 166 -21.42 -6.13 -5.43
CA TYR A 166 -20.26 -5.43 -5.97
C TYR A 166 -20.37 -5.11 -7.46
N TYR A 167 -21.47 -5.46 -8.14
CA TYR A 167 -21.64 -5.24 -9.57
C TYR A 167 -21.56 -3.75 -9.94
N GLU A 168 -22.39 -2.92 -9.33
CA GLU A 168 -22.38 -1.47 -9.59
C GLU A 168 -21.03 -0.82 -9.25
N PRO A 169 -20.40 -1.09 -8.08
CA PRO A 169 -19.04 -0.66 -7.81
C PRO A 169 -18.02 -1.13 -8.86
N ALA A 170 -18.11 -2.37 -9.34
CA ALA A 170 -17.18 -2.92 -10.35
C ALA A 170 -17.36 -2.22 -11.70
N GLN A 171 -18.61 -1.99 -12.15
CA GLN A 171 -18.90 -1.26 -13.39
C GLN A 171 -18.45 0.20 -13.30
N GLY A 172 -18.70 0.85 -12.16
CA GLY A 172 -18.20 2.19 -11.88
C GLY A 172 -16.67 2.26 -11.96
N PHE A 173 -15.97 1.30 -11.33
CA PHE A 173 -14.51 1.23 -11.37
C PHE A 173 -13.99 0.97 -12.79
N LEU A 174 -14.63 0.06 -13.54
CA LEU A 174 -14.28 -0.23 -14.92
C LEU A 174 -14.39 1.02 -15.81
N LYS A 175 -15.45 1.79 -15.65
CA LYS A 175 -15.67 3.07 -16.35
C LYS A 175 -14.61 4.11 -15.97
N ASP A 176 -14.36 4.29 -14.68
CA ASP A 176 -13.41 5.28 -14.21
C ASP A 176 -11.97 4.88 -14.56
N LEU A 177 -11.66 3.59 -14.65
CA LEU A 177 -10.35 3.11 -15.08
C LEU A 177 -10.00 3.55 -16.51
N ALA A 178 -11.00 3.78 -17.36
CA ALA A 178 -10.78 4.35 -18.70
C ALA A 178 -10.27 5.79 -18.64
N GLY A 179 -10.54 6.53 -17.55
CA GLY A 179 -10.02 7.87 -17.34
C GLY A 179 -8.48 7.96 -17.26
N LEU A 180 -7.80 6.86 -16.98
CA LEU A 180 -6.32 6.80 -17.05
C LEU A 180 -5.79 7.08 -18.46
N ASP A 181 -6.56 6.73 -19.49
CA ASP A 181 -6.16 6.90 -20.88
C ASP A 181 -6.34 8.37 -21.34
N THR A 182 -7.18 9.13 -20.63
CA THR A 182 -7.49 10.54 -20.92
C THR A 182 -6.72 11.54 -20.07
N LEU A 183 -5.80 11.07 -19.21
CA LEU A 183 -4.99 11.95 -18.38
C LEU A 183 -4.14 12.89 -19.24
N ASN A 184 -4.14 14.18 -18.86
CA ASN A 184 -3.29 15.18 -19.51
C ASN A 184 -1.80 14.86 -19.25
N ARG A 185 -1.15 14.28 -20.25
CA ARG A 185 0.26 13.89 -20.17
C ARG A 185 1.14 14.90 -20.90
N LYS A 186 2.27 15.20 -20.30
CA LYS A 186 3.34 16.01 -20.94
C LYS A 186 4.28 15.08 -21.70
N SER A 187 4.66 15.48 -22.93
CA SER A 187 5.63 14.74 -23.72
C SER A 187 7.05 14.99 -23.19
N PRO A 188 7.79 13.96 -22.71
CA PRO A 188 9.18 14.12 -22.30
C PRO A 188 10.09 14.56 -23.45
N ALA A 189 9.86 14.04 -24.67
CA ALA A 189 10.62 14.41 -25.85
C ALA A 189 10.42 15.89 -26.21
N LEU A 190 9.17 16.39 -26.17
CA LEU A 190 8.88 17.80 -26.40
C LEU A 190 9.51 18.68 -25.32
N SER A 191 9.43 18.26 -24.05
CA SER A 191 10.04 18.98 -22.93
C SER A 191 11.57 19.14 -23.13
N GLY A 192 12.25 18.05 -23.53
CA GLY A 192 13.68 18.06 -23.84
C GLY A 192 13.98 18.94 -25.03
N ALA A 193 13.23 18.81 -26.14
CA ALA A 193 13.42 19.62 -27.35
C ALA A 193 13.24 21.12 -27.09
N MET A 194 12.22 21.50 -26.31
CA MET A 194 12.04 22.91 -25.92
C MET A 194 13.23 23.42 -25.14
N SER A 195 13.78 22.70 -24.18
CA SER A 195 14.96 23.10 -23.41
C SER A 195 16.26 23.07 -24.23
N ALA A 196 16.30 22.27 -25.32
CA ALA A 196 17.41 22.27 -26.26
C ALA A 196 17.37 23.45 -27.23
N VAL A 197 16.27 24.19 -27.33
CA VAL A 197 16.20 25.45 -28.09
C VAL A 197 16.42 26.64 -27.15
N ILE A 198 15.69 26.68 -26.05
CA ILE A 198 15.80 27.73 -25.03
C ILE A 198 15.86 27.05 -23.66
N PRO A 199 17.00 27.13 -22.94
CA PRO A 199 17.12 26.54 -21.60
C PRO A 199 15.99 26.95 -20.66
N GLY A 200 15.42 25.99 -19.96
CA GLY A 200 14.35 26.23 -18.98
C GLY A 200 12.92 26.09 -19.53
N THR A 201 12.70 26.20 -20.84
CA THR A 201 11.33 26.17 -21.42
C THR A 201 10.64 24.81 -21.27
N GLY A 202 11.38 23.72 -21.32
CA GLY A 202 10.83 22.38 -21.03
C GLY A 202 10.39 22.21 -19.59
N GLN A 203 11.08 22.81 -18.63
CA GLN A 203 10.68 22.86 -17.24
C GLN A 203 9.37 23.66 -17.06
N PHE A 204 9.26 24.82 -17.73
CA PHE A 204 8.01 25.59 -17.77
C PHE A 204 6.86 24.76 -18.34
N TYR A 205 7.09 24.07 -19.47
CA TYR A 205 6.10 23.17 -20.05
C TYR A 205 5.65 22.08 -19.08
N ALA A 206 6.58 21.55 -18.27
CA ALA A 206 6.29 20.54 -17.24
C ALA A 206 5.73 21.12 -15.93
N GLY A 207 5.47 22.44 -15.85
CA GLY A 207 4.92 23.11 -14.66
C GLY A 207 5.93 23.39 -13.55
N ARG A 208 7.25 23.25 -13.84
CA ARG A 208 8.34 23.54 -12.89
C ARG A 208 8.94 24.92 -13.13
N TYR A 209 8.17 25.95 -12.80
CA TYR A 209 8.50 27.33 -13.14
C TYR A 209 9.80 27.82 -12.51
N MET A 210 10.06 27.52 -11.23
CA MET A 210 11.28 27.94 -10.53
C MET A 210 12.55 27.31 -11.14
N ASP A 211 12.46 26.02 -11.47
CA ASP A 211 13.59 25.33 -12.12
C ASP A 211 13.83 25.84 -13.53
N GLY A 212 12.75 26.16 -14.25
CA GLY A 212 12.83 26.78 -15.57
C GLY A 212 13.48 28.15 -15.54
N MET A 213 13.13 29.01 -14.59
CA MET A 213 13.76 30.33 -14.38
C MET A 213 15.23 30.18 -14.00
N ALA A 214 15.56 29.28 -13.06
CA ALA A 214 16.96 29.06 -12.69
C ALA A 214 17.79 28.59 -13.88
N ALA A 215 17.27 27.65 -14.66
CA ALA A 215 17.93 27.16 -15.87
C ALA A 215 18.17 28.29 -16.88
N LEU A 216 17.16 29.12 -17.14
CA LEU A 216 17.28 30.25 -18.07
C LEU A 216 18.34 31.25 -17.63
N ILE A 217 18.29 31.68 -16.36
CA ILE A 217 19.21 32.70 -15.82
C ILE A 217 20.66 32.20 -15.82
N ILE A 218 20.88 30.96 -15.37
CA ILE A 218 22.24 30.40 -15.27
C ILE A 218 22.86 30.23 -16.67
N ASN A 219 22.13 29.63 -17.61
CA ASN A 219 22.63 29.49 -19.00
C ASN A 219 22.91 30.86 -19.63
N ALA A 220 22.01 31.83 -19.44
CA ALA A 220 22.24 33.21 -19.95
C ALA A 220 23.51 33.82 -19.35
N ALA A 221 23.79 33.64 -18.07
CA ALA A 221 24.98 34.14 -17.41
C ALA A 221 26.26 33.47 -17.94
N PHE A 222 26.27 32.14 -18.15
CA PHE A 222 27.42 31.44 -18.73
C PHE A 222 27.68 31.88 -20.17
N ILE A 223 26.64 31.99 -21.00
CA ILE A 223 26.75 32.43 -22.40
C ILE A 223 27.26 33.87 -22.46
N TYR A 224 26.68 34.77 -21.65
CA TYR A 224 27.14 36.15 -21.58
C TYR A 224 28.61 36.25 -21.13
N GLY A 225 28.97 35.54 -20.06
CA GLY A 225 30.34 35.51 -19.56
C GLY A 225 31.35 34.96 -20.59
N ALA A 226 30.97 33.93 -21.33
CA ALA A 226 31.80 33.34 -22.37
C ALA A 226 31.99 34.33 -23.53
N VAL A 227 30.94 35.00 -24.00
CA VAL A 227 31.03 36.03 -25.05
C VAL A 227 31.91 37.18 -24.60
N GLU A 228 31.77 37.67 -23.38
CA GLU A 228 32.57 38.77 -22.83
C GLU A 228 34.05 38.38 -22.67
N ALA A 229 34.33 37.16 -22.20
CA ALA A 229 35.71 36.64 -22.11
C ALA A 229 36.36 36.52 -23.50
N TYR A 230 35.63 36.08 -24.51
CA TYR A 230 36.09 36.04 -25.89
C TYR A 230 36.42 37.43 -26.44
N ASN A 231 35.51 38.39 -26.27
CA ASN A 231 35.70 39.79 -26.74
C ASN A 231 36.90 40.45 -26.07
N LYS A 232 37.16 40.17 -24.81
CA LYS A 232 38.34 40.67 -24.06
C LYS A 232 39.61 39.86 -24.32
N LYS A 233 39.58 38.85 -25.20
CA LYS A 233 40.68 37.95 -25.55
C LYS A 233 41.23 37.15 -24.36
N ILE A 234 40.41 36.91 -23.33
CA ILE A 234 40.75 36.05 -22.17
C ILE A 234 40.38 34.62 -22.51
N TYR A 235 41.09 33.99 -23.43
CA TYR A 235 40.75 32.70 -24.01
C TYR A 235 40.70 31.54 -22.98
N GLY A 236 41.51 31.60 -21.91
CA GLY A 236 41.47 30.64 -20.83
C GLY A 236 40.10 30.63 -20.08
N ALA A 237 39.60 31.84 -19.75
CA ALA A 237 38.31 32.00 -19.13
C ALA A 237 37.15 31.56 -20.07
N PHE A 238 37.26 31.93 -21.35
CA PHE A 238 36.31 31.49 -22.38
C PHE A 238 36.19 29.96 -22.44
N GLY A 239 37.34 29.26 -22.52
CA GLY A 239 37.34 27.79 -22.59
C GLY A 239 36.74 27.15 -21.35
N ILE A 240 37.03 27.67 -20.15
CA ILE A 240 36.44 27.18 -18.89
C ILE A 240 34.93 27.38 -18.86
N LEU A 241 34.44 28.58 -19.20
CA LEU A 241 33.01 28.90 -19.23
C LEU A 241 32.25 28.04 -20.25
N LEU A 242 32.82 27.84 -21.43
CA LEU A 242 32.25 27.01 -22.48
C LEU A 242 32.17 25.54 -22.06
N PHE A 243 33.20 25.03 -21.37
CA PHE A 243 33.19 23.64 -20.82
C PHE A 243 32.07 23.46 -19.82
N PHE A 244 31.94 24.37 -18.83
CA PHE A 244 30.86 24.26 -17.83
C PHE A 244 29.49 24.45 -18.44
N GLU A 245 29.33 25.42 -19.40
CA GLU A 245 28.05 25.63 -20.07
C GLU A 245 27.60 24.38 -20.84
N THR A 246 28.50 23.73 -21.58
CA THR A 246 28.15 22.51 -22.33
C THR A 246 27.60 21.42 -21.41
N GLY A 247 28.26 21.20 -20.27
CA GLY A 247 27.79 20.24 -19.27
C GLY A 247 26.44 20.63 -18.63
N TRP A 248 26.32 21.90 -18.27
CA TRP A 248 25.12 22.46 -17.66
C TRP A 248 23.93 22.43 -18.62
N TYR A 249 24.16 22.79 -19.88
CA TYR A 249 23.14 22.77 -20.93
C TYR A 249 22.57 21.36 -21.16
N GLY A 250 23.47 20.39 -21.29
CA GLY A 250 23.06 18.99 -21.41
C GLY A 250 22.25 18.50 -20.19
N GLY A 251 22.71 18.84 -18.98
CA GLY A 251 22.00 18.55 -17.71
C GLY A 251 20.63 19.21 -17.66
N ASN A 252 20.49 20.42 -18.20
CA ASN A 252 19.22 21.14 -18.26
C ASN A 252 18.20 20.47 -19.20
N ILE A 253 18.61 19.95 -20.35
CA ILE A 253 17.77 19.19 -21.27
C ILE A 253 17.28 17.91 -20.55
N PHE A 254 18.18 17.17 -19.90
CA PHE A 254 17.83 15.98 -19.13
C PHE A 254 16.87 16.29 -17.98
N SER A 255 17.09 17.39 -17.26
CA SER A 255 16.20 17.88 -16.21
C SER A 255 14.78 18.17 -16.74
N ALA A 256 14.66 18.76 -17.93
CA ALA A 256 13.37 19.01 -18.57
C ALA A 256 12.61 17.71 -18.88
N ILE A 257 13.30 16.72 -19.48
CA ILE A 257 12.74 15.39 -19.77
C ILE A 257 12.23 14.74 -18.48
N THR A 258 13.06 14.73 -17.45
CA THR A 258 12.73 14.14 -16.13
C THR A 258 11.56 14.88 -15.49
N SER A 259 11.44 16.19 -15.67
CA SER A 259 10.31 16.98 -15.15
C SER A 259 8.98 16.58 -15.78
N ALA A 260 8.93 16.30 -17.08
CA ALA A 260 7.74 15.80 -17.76
C ALA A 260 7.36 14.39 -17.28
N HIS A 261 8.33 13.49 -17.08
CA HIS A 261 8.09 12.16 -16.48
C HIS A 261 7.54 12.29 -15.07
N LYS A 262 8.10 13.17 -14.25
CA LYS A 262 7.63 13.42 -12.88
C LYS A 262 6.19 13.94 -12.86
N TYR A 263 5.89 14.92 -13.75
CA TYR A 263 4.52 15.42 -13.91
C TYR A 263 3.54 14.29 -14.21
N ASN A 264 3.82 13.47 -15.23
CA ASN A 264 2.95 12.37 -15.64
C ASN A 264 2.74 11.33 -14.53
N ARG A 265 3.81 11.03 -13.79
CA ARG A 265 3.71 10.12 -12.64
C ARG A 265 2.81 10.68 -11.54
N VAL A 266 2.97 11.95 -11.19
CA VAL A 266 2.13 12.60 -10.17
C VAL A 266 0.66 12.65 -10.61
N GLN A 267 0.37 12.99 -11.88
CA GLN A 267 -1.01 12.95 -12.39
C GLN A 267 -1.63 11.56 -12.29
N LYS A 268 -0.87 10.53 -12.69
CA LYS A 268 -1.32 9.14 -12.58
C LYS A 268 -1.57 8.72 -11.12
N GLU A 269 -0.62 8.99 -10.22
CA GLU A 269 -0.77 8.63 -8.79
C GLU A 269 -1.94 9.37 -8.14
N ASN A 270 -2.12 10.65 -8.41
CA ASN A 270 -3.26 11.41 -7.89
C ASN A 270 -4.60 10.81 -8.36
N TYR A 271 -4.67 10.42 -9.63
CA TYR A 271 -5.86 9.77 -10.16
C TYR A 271 -6.11 8.41 -9.51
N LEU A 272 -5.08 7.56 -9.38
CA LEU A 272 -5.19 6.28 -8.70
C LEU A 272 -5.61 6.43 -7.24
N ASN A 273 -5.06 7.41 -6.52
CA ASN A 273 -5.45 7.69 -5.15
C ASN A 273 -6.92 8.13 -5.03
N THR A 274 -7.45 8.84 -6.04
CA THR A 274 -8.88 9.17 -6.10
C THR A 274 -9.74 7.92 -6.31
N LEU A 275 -9.32 7.03 -7.20
CA LEU A 275 -10.01 5.75 -7.41
C LEU A 275 -9.94 4.86 -6.16
N GLU A 276 -8.79 4.85 -5.46
CA GLU A 276 -8.61 4.08 -4.24
C GLU A 276 -9.59 4.51 -3.16
N LYS A 277 -9.70 5.79 -2.89
CA LYS A 277 -10.70 6.33 -1.94
C LYS A 277 -12.14 5.99 -2.32
N LYS A 278 -12.43 5.88 -3.62
CA LYS A 278 -13.78 5.61 -4.10
C LYS A 278 -14.15 4.12 -4.06
N TYR A 279 -13.21 3.22 -4.32
CA TYR A 279 -13.49 1.80 -4.58
C TYR A 279 -12.80 0.84 -3.62
N TRP A 280 -11.74 1.27 -2.90
CA TRP A 280 -11.04 0.44 -1.94
C TRP A 280 -11.66 0.52 -0.54
N GLU A 281 -12.06 1.71 -0.12
CA GLU A 281 -12.66 2.00 1.19
C GLU A 281 -14.11 2.48 0.96
N PRO A 282 -15.02 1.61 0.57
CA PRO A 282 -16.43 1.96 0.45
C PRO A 282 -17.10 2.04 1.82
#